data_08a9fb6bb6a1316ef621772158984a23
#
_entry.id   08a9fb6bb6a1316ef621772158984a23
#
_cell.length_a   1.000
_cell.length_b   1.000
_cell.length_c   1.000
_cell.angle_alpha   90.00
_cell.angle_beta   90.00
_cell.angle_gamma   90.00
#
_symmetry.space_group_name_H-M   'P 1'
#
loop_
_entity.id
_entity.type
_entity.pdbx_description
1 polymer ?
#
loop_
_entity_poly.entity_id
_entity_poly.type
_entity_poly.pdbx_seq_one_letter_code
_entity_poly.pdbx_strand_id
1 'polypeptide(L)'
;MKISQNGINLVKRFEGCRPIAYKPVAAEKYWTIGYGHYGPDVQKGQKITQGKAEQLLKSDLVRYENNVMKFNAKYHWNQNEFDALVSFAYNTGSINQLVKNGKRSRAEIAEKILEYNKGADGEELGGLKKRRQAEQ
;
A
#
# COMPACT_ATOMS: atom_id res chain seq x y z
N MET A 1 -3.89 11.43 -12.13
CA MET A 1 -4.91 10.58 -11.49
C MET A 1 -4.55 10.42 -10.01
N LYS A 2 -5.55 10.41 -9.17
CA LYS A 2 -5.39 10.20 -7.73
C LYS A 2 -6.20 8.99 -7.29
N ILE A 3 -5.80 8.37 -6.18
CA ILE A 3 -6.57 7.28 -5.59
C ILE A 3 -7.97 7.76 -5.21
N SER A 4 -8.99 6.93 -5.47
CA SER A 4 -10.37 7.24 -5.10
C SER A 4 -10.63 6.91 -3.63
N GLN A 5 -11.80 7.33 -3.12
CA GLN A 5 -12.19 6.97 -1.75
C GLN A 5 -12.30 5.45 -1.60
N ASN A 6 -12.77 4.75 -2.63
CA ASN A 6 -12.81 3.28 -2.62
C ASN A 6 -11.42 2.67 -2.47
N GLY A 7 -10.43 3.24 -3.16
CA GLY A 7 -9.04 2.80 -3.03
C GLY A 7 -8.46 3.09 -1.65
N ILE A 8 -8.75 4.26 -1.09
CA ILE A 8 -8.35 4.61 0.27
C ILE A 8 -8.97 3.62 1.27
N ASN A 9 -10.24 3.29 1.09
CA ASN A 9 -10.92 2.32 1.96
C ASN A 9 -10.30 0.92 1.85
N LEU A 10 -9.88 0.53 0.65
CA LEU A 10 -9.17 -0.74 0.45
C LEU A 10 -7.87 -0.78 1.27
N VAL A 11 -7.07 0.28 1.20
CA VAL A 11 -5.83 0.38 1.97
C VAL A 11 -6.12 0.33 3.47
N LYS A 12 -7.10 1.10 3.95
CA LYS A 12 -7.51 1.13 5.35
C LYS A 12 -7.90 -0.25 5.87
N ARG A 13 -8.63 -1.02 5.04
CA ARG A 13 -9.11 -2.35 5.39
C ARG A 13 -7.97 -3.28 5.76
N PHE A 14 -6.86 -3.22 5.03
CA PHE A 14 -5.73 -4.12 5.23
C PHE A 14 -4.65 -3.58 6.15
N GLU A 15 -4.49 -2.24 6.24
CA GLU A 15 -3.48 -1.65 7.12
C GLU A 15 -3.93 -1.57 8.57
N GLY A 16 -5.21 -1.30 8.81
CA GLY A 16 -5.73 -1.07 10.15
C GLY A 16 -5.21 0.25 10.74
N CYS A 17 -6.00 0.86 11.61
CA CYS A 17 -5.64 2.13 12.22
C CYS A 17 -5.11 1.94 13.65
N ARG A 18 -3.94 2.51 13.92
CA ARG A 18 -3.36 2.59 15.26
C ARG A 18 -3.32 4.04 15.70
N PRO A 19 -4.26 4.49 16.56
CA PRO A 19 -4.30 5.90 16.99
C PRO A 19 -3.17 6.29 17.93
N ILE A 20 -2.47 5.30 18.49
CA ILE A 20 -1.33 5.52 19.41
C ILE A 20 -0.07 4.94 18.75
N ALA A 21 1.01 5.71 18.78
CA ALA A 21 2.29 5.29 18.20
C ALA A 21 2.76 3.95 18.79
N TYR A 22 3.26 3.07 17.93
CA TYR A 22 3.76 1.75 18.32
C TYR A 22 4.99 1.36 17.51
N LYS A 23 5.75 0.39 18.01
CA LYS A 23 6.84 -0.26 17.28
C LYS A 23 6.50 -1.74 17.16
N PRO A 24 6.21 -2.25 15.95
CA PRO A 24 5.94 -3.68 15.77
C PRO A 24 7.14 -4.55 16.13
N VAL A 25 8.35 -4.03 15.87
CA VAL A 25 9.62 -4.70 16.17
C VAL A 25 10.51 -3.70 16.91
N ALA A 26 11.08 -4.11 18.04
CA ALA A 26 11.92 -3.25 18.86
C ALA A 26 13.15 -2.73 18.11
N ALA A 27 13.62 -3.47 17.11
CA ALA A 27 14.79 -3.08 16.30
C ALA A 27 14.49 -1.96 15.28
N GLU A 28 13.22 -1.59 15.08
CA GLU A 28 12.88 -0.52 14.16
C GLU A 28 13.38 0.83 14.67
N LYS A 29 13.87 1.65 13.73
CA LYS A 29 14.45 2.95 14.05
C LYS A 29 13.38 3.95 14.49
N TYR A 30 12.21 3.92 13.83
CA TYR A 30 11.14 4.90 14.07
C TYR A 30 9.87 4.23 14.57
N TRP A 31 8.95 5.04 15.09
CA TRP A 31 7.63 4.61 15.53
C TRP A 31 6.64 4.69 14.36
N THR A 32 5.58 3.89 14.44
CA THR A 32 4.51 3.85 13.46
C THR A 32 3.21 4.34 14.10
N ILE A 33 2.37 5.03 13.35
CA ILE A 33 1.06 5.52 13.81
C ILE A 33 0.05 5.55 12.64
N GLY A 34 -1.24 5.54 12.97
CA GLY A 34 -2.31 5.61 11.97
C GLY A 34 -2.37 4.36 11.11
N TYR A 35 -2.43 4.54 9.80
CA TYR A 35 -2.52 3.46 8.83
C TYR A 35 -1.14 3.04 8.29
N GLY A 36 -0.16 2.99 9.17
CA GLY A 36 1.19 2.59 8.79
C GLY A 36 2.14 3.75 8.53
N HIS A 37 1.80 4.96 8.98
CA HIS A 37 2.72 6.10 8.86
C HIS A 37 3.93 5.86 9.76
N TYR A 38 5.10 5.77 9.15
CA TYR A 38 6.37 5.45 9.81
C TYR A 38 7.38 6.53 9.50
N GLY A 39 8.05 7.04 10.52
CA GLY A 39 9.06 8.04 10.27
C GLY A 39 9.57 8.74 11.52
N PRO A 40 10.55 9.64 11.36
CA PRO A 40 11.16 10.36 12.49
C PRO A 40 10.20 11.37 13.14
N ASP A 41 9.10 11.71 12.48
CA ASP A 41 8.06 12.60 13.01
C ASP A 41 7.10 11.90 13.98
N VAL A 42 7.14 10.57 14.08
CA VAL A 42 6.30 9.80 15.01
C VAL A 42 7.07 9.59 16.32
N GLN A 43 6.45 10.01 17.43
CA GLN A 43 7.07 9.96 18.74
C GLN A 43 6.37 8.94 19.65
N LYS A 44 7.14 8.37 20.60
CA LYS A 44 6.60 7.47 21.60
C LYS A 44 5.45 8.15 22.37
N GLY A 45 4.32 7.43 22.51
CA GLY A 45 3.16 7.95 23.22
C GLY A 45 2.29 8.91 22.43
N GLN A 46 2.66 9.23 21.19
CA GLN A 46 1.88 10.13 20.34
C GLN A 46 0.51 9.52 20.03
N LYS A 47 -0.53 10.36 20.09
CA LYS A 47 -1.91 9.99 19.76
C LYS A 47 -2.41 10.88 18.64
N ILE A 48 -3.22 10.32 17.74
CA ILE A 48 -3.86 11.08 16.67
C ILE A 48 -5.33 10.72 16.56
N THR A 49 -6.10 11.62 15.94
CA THR A 49 -7.51 11.37 15.62
C THR A 49 -7.63 10.53 14.35
N GLN A 50 -8.82 9.97 14.10
CA GLN A 50 -9.12 9.27 12.86
C GLN A 50 -8.92 10.18 11.64
N GLY A 51 -9.34 11.43 11.72
CA GLY A 51 -9.14 12.40 10.63
C GLY A 51 -7.67 12.66 10.34
N LYS A 52 -6.85 12.77 11.38
CA LYS A 52 -5.40 12.95 11.21
C LYS A 52 -4.76 11.69 10.63
N ALA A 53 -5.19 10.51 11.06
CA ALA A 53 -4.70 9.24 10.50
C ALA A 53 -4.96 9.16 9.00
N GLU A 54 -6.15 9.56 8.55
CA GLU A 54 -6.50 9.59 7.13
C GLU A 54 -5.69 10.62 6.35
N GLN A 55 -5.44 11.80 6.93
CA GLN A 55 -4.58 12.82 6.31
C GLN A 55 -3.16 12.30 6.10
N LEU A 56 -2.59 11.62 7.10
CA LEU A 56 -1.26 11.02 6.99
C LEU A 56 -1.22 9.95 5.91
N LEU A 57 -2.26 9.11 5.84
CA LEU A 57 -2.35 8.09 4.81
C LEU A 57 -2.38 8.71 3.42
N LYS A 58 -3.22 9.71 3.19
CA LYS A 58 -3.31 10.40 1.89
C LYS A 58 -1.97 11.02 1.49
N SER A 59 -1.27 11.63 2.44
CA SER A 59 0.06 12.20 2.20
C SER A 59 1.08 11.12 1.86
N ASP A 60 1.08 10.01 2.59
CA ASP A 60 2.00 8.90 2.36
C ASP A 60 1.74 8.22 1.01
N LEU A 61 0.49 8.17 0.56
CA LEU A 61 0.13 7.53 -0.70
C LEU A 61 0.62 8.27 -1.94
N VAL A 62 0.92 9.56 -1.85
CA VAL A 62 1.36 10.37 -3.01
C VAL A 62 2.56 9.73 -3.72
N ARG A 63 3.55 9.27 -2.98
CA ARG A 63 4.73 8.62 -3.56
C ARG A 63 4.35 7.38 -4.36
N TYR A 64 3.39 6.62 -3.87
CA TYR A 64 2.93 5.39 -4.53
C TYR A 64 1.99 5.69 -5.70
N GLU A 65 1.19 6.74 -5.60
CA GLU A 65 0.42 7.24 -6.74
C GLU A 65 1.35 7.61 -7.89
N ASN A 66 2.44 8.31 -7.61
CA ASN A 66 3.44 8.70 -8.60
C ASN A 66 4.11 7.47 -9.22
N ASN A 67 4.40 6.44 -8.43
CA ASN A 67 4.96 5.19 -8.93
C ASN A 67 4.02 4.53 -9.95
N VAL A 68 2.74 4.43 -9.64
CA VAL A 68 1.75 3.83 -10.54
C VAL A 68 1.58 4.67 -11.81
N MET A 69 1.55 5.99 -11.67
CA MET A 69 1.41 6.92 -12.81
C MET A 69 2.57 6.85 -13.78
N LYS A 70 3.75 6.44 -13.32
CA LYS A 70 4.93 6.25 -14.17
C LYS A 70 4.65 5.33 -15.36
N PHE A 71 3.74 4.38 -15.19
CA PHE A 71 3.39 3.41 -16.23
C PHE A 71 2.08 3.74 -16.94
N ASN A 72 1.46 4.86 -16.62
CA ASN A 72 0.15 5.22 -17.19
C ASN A 72 0.20 5.44 -18.70
N ALA A 73 1.30 5.96 -19.22
CA ALA A 73 1.45 6.18 -20.66
C ALA A 73 1.32 4.88 -21.46
N LYS A 74 1.76 3.77 -20.88
CA LYS A 74 1.65 2.45 -21.53
C LYS A 74 0.29 1.80 -21.29
N TYR A 75 -0.21 1.81 -20.03
CA TYR A 75 -1.36 1.01 -19.67
C TYR A 75 -2.67 1.78 -19.70
N HIS A 76 -2.66 3.09 -19.56
CA HIS A 76 -3.88 3.91 -19.46
C HIS A 76 -4.82 3.36 -18.39
N TRP A 77 -4.35 3.35 -17.14
CA TRP A 77 -5.08 2.78 -16.01
C TRP A 77 -6.50 3.36 -15.89
N ASN A 78 -7.49 2.50 -15.65
CA ASN A 78 -8.77 2.99 -15.16
C ASN A 78 -8.68 3.20 -13.64
N GLN A 79 -9.70 3.81 -13.04
CA GLN A 79 -9.67 4.16 -11.62
C GLN A 79 -9.52 2.94 -10.72
N ASN A 80 -10.21 1.85 -11.03
CA ASN A 80 -10.13 0.62 -10.22
C ASN A 80 -8.74 -0.01 -10.28
N GLU A 81 -8.15 -0.04 -11.46
CA GLU A 81 -6.78 -0.54 -11.63
C GLU A 81 -5.79 0.33 -10.87
N PHE A 82 -5.93 1.64 -11.00
CA PHE A 82 -5.07 2.59 -10.31
C PHE A 82 -5.14 2.40 -8.79
N ASP A 83 -6.35 2.34 -8.23
CA ASP A 83 -6.58 2.15 -6.81
C ASP A 83 -5.93 0.86 -6.30
N ALA A 84 -6.13 -0.24 -7.02
CA ALA A 84 -5.58 -1.54 -6.65
C ALA A 84 -4.05 -1.52 -6.67
N LEU A 85 -3.46 -0.89 -7.68
CA LEU A 85 -2.01 -0.82 -7.81
C LEU A 85 -1.37 0.12 -6.79
N VAL A 86 -2.04 1.19 -6.40
CA VAL A 86 -1.57 2.05 -5.31
C VAL A 86 -1.58 1.28 -3.99
N SER A 87 -2.64 0.51 -3.72
CA SER A 87 -2.69 -0.37 -2.54
C SER A 87 -1.53 -1.37 -2.54
N PHE A 88 -1.29 -2.01 -3.68
CA PHE A 88 -0.18 -2.94 -3.85
C PHE A 88 1.16 -2.26 -3.59
N ALA A 89 1.40 -1.10 -4.19
CA ALA A 89 2.65 -0.36 -4.04
C ALA A 89 2.88 0.07 -2.59
N TYR A 90 1.83 0.49 -1.90
CA TYR A 90 1.92 0.88 -0.49
C TYR A 90 2.38 -0.28 0.39
N ASN A 91 1.90 -1.49 0.10
CA ASN A 91 2.27 -2.69 0.85
C ASN A 91 3.67 -3.23 0.48
N THR A 92 4.02 -3.21 -0.80
CA THR A 92 5.25 -3.87 -1.30
C THR A 92 6.39 -2.92 -1.63
N GLY A 93 6.12 -1.63 -1.75
CA GLY A 93 7.10 -0.60 -2.07
C GLY A 93 6.98 0.00 -3.45
N SER A 94 6.63 -0.78 -4.46
CA SER A 94 6.41 -0.29 -5.83
C SER A 94 5.72 -1.34 -6.70
N ILE A 95 5.27 -0.92 -7.89
CA ILE A 95 4.74 -1.86 -8.88
C ILE A 95 5.77 -2.23 -9.96
N ASN A 96 7.00 -1.73 -9.86
CA ASN A 96 8.00 -1.91 -10.91
C ASN A 96 8.22 -3.39 -11.26
N GLN A 97 8.36 -4.23 -10.24
CA GLN A 97 8.56 -5.67 -10.44
C GLN A 97 7.29 -6.35 -10.92
N LEU A 98 6.14 -5.96 -10.37
CA LEU A 98 4.84 -6.53 -10.76
C LEU A 98 4.58 -6.35 -12.26
N VAL A 99 4.81 -5.14 -12.77
CA VAL A 99 4.60 -4.84 -14.22
C VAL A 99 5.81 -5.20 -15.07
N LYS A 100 6.88 -5.66 -14.47
CA LYS A 100 8.16 -5.99 -15.11
C LYS A 100 8.64 -4.81 -15.98
N ASN A 101 8.68 -3.63 -15.37
CA ASN A 101 9.05 -2.37 -16.02
C ASN A 101 8.26 -2.08 -17.31
N GLY A 102 6.98 -2.46 -17.31
CA GLY A 102 6.09 -2.22 -18.44
C GLY A 102 6.05 -3.34 -19.47
N LYS A 103 6.69 -4.48 -19.22
CA LYS A 103 6.75 -5.59 -20.17
C LYS A 103 5.59 -6.58 -20.05
N ARG A 104 4.86 -6.58 -18.94
CA ARG A 104 3.71 -7.49 -18.74
C ARG A 104 2.44 -6.87 -19.30
N SER A 105 1.53 -7.74 -19.78
CA SER A 105 0.18 -7.34 -20.15
C SER A 105 -0.69 -7.17 -18.90
N ARG A 106 -1.86 -6.54 -19.06
CA ARG A 106 -2.84 -6.42 -17.98
C ARG A 106 -3.23 -7.78 -17.41
N ALA A 107 -3.49 -8.76 -18.28
CA ALA A 107 -3.86 -10.11 -17.86
C ALA A 107 -2.75 -10.76 -17.03
N GLU A 108 -1.50 -10.60 -17.46
CA GLU A 108 -0.35 -11.11 -16.72
C GLU A 108 -0.20 -10.43 -15.35
N ILE A 109 -0.43 -9.11 -15.27
CA ILE A 109 -0.39 -8.36 -14.02
C ILE A 109 -1.45 -8.90 -13.06
N ALA A 110 -2.68 -9.10 -13.54
CA ALA A 110 -3.78 -9.60 -12.72
C ALA A 110 -3.50 -10.99 -12.14
N GLU A 111 -2.81 -11.85 -12.89
CA GLU A 111 -2.38 -13.15 -12.38
C GLU A 111 -1.22 -13.03 -11.40
N LYS A 112 -0.21 -12.24 -11.74
CA LYS A 112 1.01 -12.13 -10.96
C LYS A 112 0.82 -11.46 -9.61
N ILE A 113 -0.17 -10.57 -9.49
CA ILE A 113 -0.44 -9.88 -8.23
C ILE A 113 -0.75 -10.88 -7.10
N LEU A 114 -1.37 -12.00 -7.42
CA LEU A 114 -1.72 -13.03 -6.43
C LEU A 114 -0.49 -13.75 -5.86
N GLU A 115 0.64 -13.70 -6.55
CA GLU A 115 1.88 -14.34 -6.09
C GLU A 115 2.57 -13.57 -4.97
N TYR A 116 2.16 -12.32 -4.71
CA TYR A 116 2.74 -11.46 -3.67
C TYR A 116 2.00 -11.65 -2.33
N ASN A 117 1.88 -12.90 -1.88
CA ASN A 117 1.16 -13.24 -0.66
C ASN A 117 2.06 -13.83 0.44
N LYS A 118 3.39 -13.73 0.29
CA LYS A 118 4.34 -14.35 1.22
C LYS A 118 4.99 -13.31 2.12
N GLY A 119 5.28 -13.72 3.35
CA GLY A 119 6.04 -12.91 4.29
C GLY A 119 7.53 -12.93 3.98
N ALA A 120 8.32 -12.25 4.83
CA ALA A 120 9.76 -12.13 4.67
C ALA A 120 10.50 -13.48 4.68
N ASP A 121 9.92 -14.50 5.31
CA ASP A 121 10.46 -15.86 5.38
C ASP A 121 10.02 -16.74 4.20
N GLY A 122 9.26 -16.20 3.26
CA GLY A 122 8.76 -16.94 2.12
C GLY A 122 7.48 -17.74 2.37
N GLU A 123 6.93 -17.69 3.59
CA GLU A 123 5.67 -18.37 3.90
C GLU A 123 4.46 -17.59 3.42
N GLU A 124 3.43 -18.31 2.98
CA GLU A 124 2.17 -17.70 2.59
C GLU A 124 1.44 -17.16 3.82
N LEU A 125 1.09 -15.86 3.81
CA LEU A 125 0.34 -15.21 4.87
C LEU A 125 -1.10 -14.97 4.43
N GLY A 126 -2.06 -15.44 5.22
CA GLY A 126 -3.49 -15.32 4.91
C GLY A 126 -3.94 -13.90 4.67
N GLY A 127 -3.44 -12.94 5.45
CA GLY A 127 -3.76 -11.53 5.29
C GLY A 127 -3.29 -10.96 3.95
N LEU A 128 -2.07 -11.31 3.54
CA LEU A 128 -1.53 -10.88 2.24
C LEU A 128 -2.30 -11.52 1.08
N LYS A 129 -2.67 -12.78 1.21
CA LYS A 129 -3.46 -13.47 0.19
C LYS A 129 -4.80 -12.77 -0.03
N LYS A 130 -5.52 -12.44 1.04
CA LYS A 130 -6.79 -11.72 0.95
C LYS A 130 -6.62 -10.34 0.31
N ARG A 131 -5.56 -9.62 0.67
CA ARG A 131 -5.27 -8.30 0.11
C ARG A 131 -5.04 -8.38 -1.40
N ARG A 132 -4.22 -9.34 -1.85
CA ARG A 132 -3.96 -9.52 -3.29
C ARG A 132 -5.24 -9.86 -4.05
N GLN A 133 -6.09 -10.71 -3.48
CA GLN A 133 -7.37 -11.05 -4.09
C GLN A 133 -8.28 -9.83 -4.21
N ALA A 134 -8.32 -8.97 -3.20
CA ALA A 134 -9.12 -7.74 -3.21
C ALA A 134 -8.59 -6.73 -4.23
N GLU A 135 -7.27 -6.69 -4.45
CA GLU A 135 -6.63 -5.80 -5.43
C GLU A 135 -6.82 -6.30 -6.87
N GLN A 136 -6.90 -7.61 -7.05
CA GLN A 136 -7.08 -8.21 -8.37
C GLN A 136 -8.41 -7.79 -9.01
#